data_388246e3db6b83aa2888bf45aef7ee45
#
_entry.id   388246e3db6b83aa2888bf45aef7ee45
#
_cell.length_a   1.000
_cell.length_b   1.000
_cell.length_c   1.000
_cell.angle_alpha   90.00
_cell.angle_beta   90.00
_cell.angle_gamma   90.00
#
_symmetry.space_group_name_H-M   'P 1'
#
loop_
_entity.id
_entity.type
_entity.pdbx_description
1 polymer ?
#
loop_
_entity_poly.entity_id
_entity_poly.type
_entity_poly.pdbx_seq_one_letter_code
_entity_poly.pdbx_strand_id
1 'polypeptide(L)'
;MEKTTRFGIEIEMTGITRKDAALAAQTVLGGELLYGGSYYDTYELKTFDGRKWKFTYDGSIRCETKRNGIRETATRLYSVELVSPILTYEEDIEKVQEVIRALRKAGAFTNSSCGIHIHLDGAEHTPRSIRNFVNIIYARNDLFYKALGIEAQRARYCKRMDEHLVTTMNRAKPTTFAKIESIWYEGYRGSREAHYHESRYHFFYGEQVLM
;
A
#
# COMPACT_ATOMS: atom_id res chain seq x y z
N MET A 1 -12.31 -14.13 0.90
CA MET A 1 -12.63 -12.70 1.01
C MET A 1 -14.03 -12.54 0.46
N GLU A 2 -14.94 -11.94 1.21
CA GLU A 2 -16.23 -11.61 0.64
C GLU A 2 -16.01 -10.63 -0.51
N LYS A 3 -16.75 -10.81 -1.60
CA LYS A 3 -16.59 -10.03 -2.82
C LYS A 3 -16.85 -8.53 -2.62
N THR A 4 -17.58 -8.20 -1.56
CA THR A 4 -17.95 -6.85 -1.12
C THR A 4 -16.94 -6.19 -0.18
N THR A 5 -15.87 -6.90 0.24
CA THR A 5 -14.84 -6.31 1.12
C THR A 5 -14.22 -5.09 0.45
N ARG A 6 -14.24 -3.98 1.16
CA ARG A 6 -13.63 -2.72 0.71
C ARG A 6 -12.13 -2.79 0.90
N PHE A 7 -11.39 -2.23 -0.05
CA PHE A 7 -9.93 -2.13 0.02
C PHE A 7 -9.44 -0.87 -0.69
N GLY A 8 -8.22 -0.47 -0.38
CA GLY A 8 -7.43 0.50 -1.14
C GLY A 8 -6.11 -0.14 -1.56
N ILE A 9 -5.50 0.37 -2.62
CA ILE A 9 -4.19 -0.10 -3.06
C ILE A 9 -3.29 1.08 -3.41
N GLU A 10 -2.04 1.02 -2.95
CA GLU A 10 -0.97 1.92 -3.34
C GLU A 10 0.09 1.11 -4.06
N ILE A 11 0.55 1.61 -5.20
CA ILE A 11 1.52 0.91 -6.04
C ILE A 11 2.64 1.87 -6.43
N GLU A 12 3.83 1.58 -5.98
CA GLU A 12 5.02 2.34 -6.30
C GLU A 12 5.66 1.85 -7.61
N MET A 13 6.08 2.79 -8.44
CA MET A 13 6.69 2.50 -9.73
C MET A 13 7.64 3.60 -10.19
N THR A 14 8.44 3.26 -11.19
CA THR A 14 9.33 4.19 -11.92
C THR A 14 9.24 3.92 -13.42
N GLY A 15 10.06 4.56 -14.24
CA GLY A 15 10.08 4.38 -15.70
C GLY A 15 9.09 5.25 -16.47
N ILE A 16 8.18 5.90 -15.76
CA ILE A 16 7.15 6.80 -16.29
C ILE A 16 7.05 8.03 -15.41
N THR A 17 6.63 9.17 -15.94
CA THR A 17 6.35 10.36 -15.12
C THR A 17 4.96 10.27 -14.49
N ARG A 18 4.71 11.00 -13.39
CA ARG A 18 3.38 11.06 -12.75
C ARG A 18 2.29 11.51 -13.71
N LYS A 19 2.60 12.51 -14.55
CA LYS A 19 1.66 12.98 -15.58
C LYS A 19 1.31 11.90 -16.59
N ASP A 20 2.32 11.22 -17.13
CA ASP A 20 2.11 10.19 -18.15
C ASP A 20 1.42 8.96 -17.55
N ALA A 21 1.71 8.62 -16.28
CA ALA A 21 1.00 7.58 -15.54
C ALA A 21 -0.49 7.92 -15.39
N ALA A 22 -0.80 9.16 -15.01
CA ALA A 22 -2.18 9.61 -14.88
C ALA A 22 -2.92 9.62 -16.23
N LEU A 23 -2.26 10.04 -17.31
CA LEU A 23 -2.80 9.97 -18.66
C LEU A 23 -3.04 8.53 -19.13
N ALA A 24 -2.10 7.61 -18.83
CA ALA A 24 -2.27 6.19 -19.15
C ALA A 24 -3.47 5.58 -18.41
N ALA A 25 -3.63 5.88 -17.12
CA ALA A 25 -4.79 5.44 -16.35
C ALA A 25 -6.10 6.05 -16.85
N GLN A 26 -6.09 7.31 -17.29
CA GLN A 26 -7.26 7.99 -17.87
C GLN A 26 -7.79 7.29 -19.12
N THR A 27 -6.93 6.64 -19.91
CA THR A 27 -7.39 5.87 -21.09
C THR A 27 -8.27 4.67 -20.73
N VAL A 28 -8.13 4.15 -19.50
CA VAL A 28 -8.92 3.02 -18.97
C VAL A 28 -10.13 3.49 -18.16
N LEU A 29 -9.90 4.45 -17.27
CA LEU A 29 -10.88 4.86 -16.27
C LEU A 29 -11.81 5.97 -16.77
N GLY A 30 -11.39 6.71 -17.81
CA GLY A 30 -12.05 7.96 -18.21
C GLY A 30 -11.91 9.06 -17.15
N GLY A 31 -12.73 10.11 -17.28
CA GLY A 31 -12.80 11.17 -16.29
C GLY A 31 -11.90 12.36 -16.56
N GLU A 32 -11.74 13.22 -15.56
CA GLU A 32 -11.02 14.50 -15.64
C GLU A 32 -9.70 14.40 -14.88
N LEU A 33 -8.62 14.83 -15.55
CA LEU A 33 -7.29 14.90 -14.94
C LEU A 33 -7.03 16.30 -14.39
N LEU A 34 -6.76 16.38 -13.08
CA LEU A 34 -6.48 17.60 -12.35
C LEU A 34 -5.03 17.59 -11.85
N TYR A 35 -4.37 18.74 -11.90
CA TYR A 35 -3.03 18.91 -11.33
C TYR A 35 -3.10 19.66 -10.00
N GLY A 36 -2.63 19.04 -8.93
CA GLY A 36 -2.75 19.57 -7.57
C GLY A 36 -1.65 20.55 -7.14
N GLY A 37 -0.58 20.74 -7.93
CA GLY A 37 0.45 21.76 -7.73
C GLY A 37 1.19 21.76 -6.39
N SER A 38 1.14 20.67 -5.61
CA SER A 38 1.78 20.58 -4.30
C SER A 38 3.28 20.21 -4.38
N TYR A 39 3.96 20.20 -3.22
CA TYR A 39 5.32 19.65 -3.11
C TYR A 39 5.43 18.23 -3.67
N TYR A 40 4.36 17.44 -3.52
CA TYR A 40 4.25 16.07 -4.02
C TYR A 40 3.96 15.97 -5.51
N ASP A 41 3.75 17.13 -6.21
CA ASP A 41 3.51 17.20 -7.65
C ASP A 41 2.46 16.16 -8.09
N THR A 42 1.31 16.19 -7.41
CA THR A 42 0.24 15.19 -7.50
C THR A 42 -0.65 15.47 -8.71
N TYR A 43 -0.93 14.43 -9.48
CA TYR A 43 -2.01 14.40 -10.47
C TYR A 43 -3.17 13.59 -9.90
N GLU A 44 -4.38 14.12 -9.99
CA GLU A 44 -5.60 13.50 -9.52
C GLU A 44 -6.52 13.24 -10.72
N LEU A 45 -6.87 11.97 -10.93
CA LEU A 45 -7.86 11.57 -11.93
C LEU A 45 -9.20 11.35 -11.24
N LYS A 46 -10.15 12.27 -11.51
CA LYS A 46 -11.53 12.17 -11.03
C LYS A 46 -12.36 11.43 -12.07
N THR A 47 -12.77 10.22 -11.76
CA THR A 47 -13.58 9.37 -12.62
C THR A 47 -15.04 9.83 -12.65
N PHE A 48 -15.81 9.36 -13.64
CA PHE A 48 -17.22 9.77 -13.82
C PHE A 48 -18.14 9.37 -12.66
N ASP A 49 -17.76 8.36 -11.88
CA ASP A 49 -18.43 7.95 -10.64
C ASP A 49 -18.04 8.80 -9.42
N GLY A 50 -17.21 9.82 -9.62
CA GLY A 50 -16.76 10.77 -8.60
C GLY A 50 -15.57 10.30 -7.76
N ARG A 51 -15.09 9.08 -7.95
CA ARG A 51 -13.90 8.56 -7.25
C ARG A 51 -12.62 9.21 -7.77
N LYS A 52 -11.58 9.22 -6.94
CA LYS A 52 -10.33 9.90 -7.20
C LYS A 52 -9.16 8.94 -7.12
N TRP A 53 -8.42 8.81 -8.21
CA TRP A 53 -7.14 8.13 -8.29
C TRP A 53 -6.04 9.18 -8.23
N LYS A 54 -5.00 8.95 -7.42
CA LYS A 54 -3.90 9.90 -7.30
C LYS A 54 -2.60 9.28 -7.81
N PHE A 55 -1.77 10.14 -8.42
CA PHE A 55 -0.42 9.82 -8.87
C PHE A 55 0.51 10.83 -8.21
N THR A 56 1.19 10.41 -7.17
CA THR A 56 1.95 11.29 -6.28
C THR A 56 3.42 10.92 -6.24
N TYR A 57 4.22 11.82 -5.71
CA TYR A 57 5.66 11.62 -5.47
C TYR A 57 5.86 10.86 -4.16
N ASP A 58 6.68 9.81 -4.21
CA ASP A 58 7.26 9.16 -3.03
C ASP A 58 8.78 9.25 -3.07
N GLY A 59 9.37 9.81 -2.00
CA GLY A 59 10.82 10.01 -1.86
C GLY A 59 11.62 8.72 -1.65
N SER A 60 10.98 7.60 -1.33
CA SER A 60 11.63 6.30 -1.14
C SER A 60 11.97 5.61 -2.46
N ILE A 61 11.29 5.98 -3.55
CA ILE A 61 11.45 5.35 -4.85
C ILE A 61 12.76 5.80 -5.51
N ARG A 62 13.64 4.84 -5.81
CA ARG A 62 14.81 5.06 -6.65
C ARG A 62 14.36 5.24 -8.10
N CYS A 63 14.45 6.49 -8.58
CA CYS A 63 13.98 6.87 -9.90
C CYS A 63 14.87 6.31 -10.99
N GLU A 64 14.29 5.58 -11.91
CA GLU A 64 14.94 5.02 -13.09
C GLU A 64 14.09 5.26 -14.34
N THR A 65 14.72 5.29 -15.50
CA THR A 65 14.08 5.26 -16.81
C THR A 65 14.72 4.20 -17.70
N LYS A 66 14.12 3.89 -18.83
CA LYS A 66 14.70 3.02 -19.86
C LYS A 66 15.00 3.79 -21.11
N ARG A 67 16.25 3.72 -21.57
CA ARG A 67 16.67 4.25 -22.85
C ARG A 67 17.29 3.12 -23.66
N ASN A 68 16.74 2.81 -24.84
CA ASN A 68 17.18 1.68 -25.67
C ASN A 68 17.23 0.34 -24.90
N GLY A 69 16.26 0.10 -24.00
CA GLY A 69 16.19 -1.10 -23.18
C GLY A 69 17.10 -1.12 -21.94
N ILE A 70 18.01 -0.16 -21.79
CA ILE A 70 18.93 -0.05 -20.66
C ILE A 70 18.31 0.83 -19.58
N ARG A 71 18.41 0.41 -18.31
CA ARG A 71 17.96 1.20 -17.16
C ARG A 71 19.01 2.24 -16.81
N GLU A 72 18.57 3.48 -16.63
CA GLU A 72 19.39 4.61 -16.25
C GLU A 72 18.74 5.37 -15.08
N THR A 73 19.56 6.00 -14.23
CA THR A 73 19.06 6.88 -13.17
C THR A 73 18.27 8.04 -13.76
N ALA A 74 17.13 8.34 -13.17
CA ALA A 74 16.24 9.40 -13.61
C ALA A 74 16.00 10.45 -12.52
N THR A 75 15.38 11.56 -12.90
CA THR A 75 14.99 12.62 -11.96
C THR A 75 13.77 12.21 -11.14
N ARG A 76 13.47 12.97 -10.07
CA ARG A 76 12.29 12.77 -9.20
C ARG A 76 10.94 12.74 -9.95
N LEU A 77 10.89 13.21 -11.19
CA LEU A 77 9.69 13.13 -12.02
C LEU A 77 9.25 11.68 -12.30
N TYR A 78 10.19 10.74 -12.25
CA TYR A 78 9.98 9.31 -12.46
C TYR A 78 9.70 8.52 -11.18
N SER A 79 9.48 9.20 -10.05
CA SER A 79 8.91 8.60 -8.86
C SER A 79 7.39 8.69 -8.96
N VAL A 80 6.70 7.58 -8.95
CA VAL A 80 5.24 7.50 -9.05
C VAL A 80 4.70 6.53 -8.02
N GLU A 81 3.83 7.03 -7.17
CA GLU A 81 2.96 6.22 -6.33
C GLU A 81 1.52 6.41 -6.84
N LEU A 82 0.93 5.33 -7.32
CA LEU A 82 -0.49 5.26 -7.65
C LEU A 82 -1.27 4.97 -6.37
N VAL A 83 -2.20 5.84 -5.97
CA VAL A 83 -3.11 5.64 -4.85
C VAL A 83 -4.54 5.51 -5.39
N SER A 84 -5.17 4.36 -5.13
CA SER A 84 -6.55 4.13 -5.53
C SER A 84 -7.54 4.84 -4.60
N PRO A 85 -8.78 5.07 -5.03
CA PRO A 85 -9.90 5.28 -4.11
C PRO A 85 -10.22 4.01 -3.34
N ILE A 86 -11.25 4.07 -2.49
CA ILE A 86 -11.84 2.87 -1.90
C ILE A 86 -12.50 2.05 -3.01
N LEU A 87 -12.16 0.78 -3.10
CA LEU A 87 -12.56 -0.19 -4.10
C LEU A 87 -13.28 -1.38 -3.45
N THR A 88 -14.04 -2.12 -4.26
CA THR A 88 -14.53 -3.46 -3.91
C THR A 88 -13.96 -4.50 -4.87
N TYR A 89 -13.72 -5.70 -4.38
CA TYR A 89 -13.08 -6.73 -5.19
C TYR A 89 -13.93 -7.10 -6.42
N GLU A 90 -15.22 -7.27 -6.23
CA GLU A 90 -16.12 -7.73 -7.31
C GLU A 90 -16.26 -6.71 -8.44
N GLU A 91 -16.36 -5.43 -8.10
CA GLU A 91 -16.63 -4.37 -9.09
C GLU A 91 -15.37 -3.79 -9.73
N ASP A 92 -14.24 -3.80 -8.99
CA ASP A 92 -13.10 -2.96 -9.36
C ASP A 92 -11.83 -3.73 -9.71
N ILE A 93 -11.70 -5.02 -9.34
CA ILE A 93 -10.41 -5.72 -9.52
C ILE A 93 -9.97 -5.79 -11.00
N GLU A 94 -10.90 -5.96 -11.91
CA GLU A 94 -10.59 -6.00 -13.34
C GLU A 94 -10.08 -4.62 -13.83
N LYS A 95 -10.72 -3.53 -13.38
CA LYS A 95 -10.28 -2.15 -13.69
C LYS A 95 -8.89 -1.87 -13.15
N VAL A 96 -8.59 -2.31 -11.91
CA VAL A 96 -7.23 -2.21 -11.33
C VAL A 96 -6.22 -2.92 -12.24
N GLN A 97 -6.51 -4.13 -12.67
CA GLN A 97 -5.63 -4.90 -13.56
C GLN A 97 -5.43 -4.22 -14.92
N GLU A 98 -6.49 -3.63 -15.50
CA GLU A 98 -6.40 -2.89 -16.75
C GLU A 98 -5.55 -1.62 -16.61
N VAL A 99 -5.72 -0.86 -15.52
CA VAL A 99 -4.88 0.29 -15.20
C VAL A 99 -3.42 -0.13 -15.12
N ILE A 100 -3.08 -1.21 -14.40
CA ILE A 100 -1.70 -1.70 -14.29
C ILE A 100 -1.15 -2.11 -15.65
N ARG A 101 -1.94 -2.76 -16.51
CA ARG A 101 -1.52 -3.11 -17.89
C ARG A 101 -1.25 -1.84 -18.71
N ALA A 102 -2.10 -0.82 -18.61
CA ALA A 102 -1.92 0.46 -19.29
C ALA A 102 -0.64 1.17 -18.84
N LEU A 103 -0.39 1.24 -17.52
CA LEU A 103 0.83 1.81 -16.96
C LEU A 103 2.09 1.08 -17.46
N ARG A 104 2.09 -0.25 -17.44
CA ARG A 104 3.21 -1.05 -17.97
C ARG A 104 3.44 -0.81 -19.46
N LYS A 105 2.36 -0.72 -20.25
CA LYS A 105 2.44 -0.42 -21.69
C LYS A 105 3.00 0.99 -21.94
N ALA A 106 2.70 1.95 -21.04
CA ALA A 106 3.22 3.30 -21.11
C ALA A 106 4.67 3.44 -20.61
N GLY A 107 5.31 2.35 -20.14
CA GLY A 107 6.72 2.32 -19.76
C GLY A 107 6.99 2.18 -18.27
N ALA A 108 5.96 2.10 -17.41
CA ALA A 108 6.13 1.88 -15.99
C ALA A 108 6.78 0.51 -15.70
N PHE A 109 7.69 0.50 -14.75
CA PHE A 109 8.29 -0.72 -14.19
C PHE A 109 8.63 -0.51 -12.72
N THR A 110 8.98 -1.60 -12.05
CA THR A 110 9.38 -1.58 -10.64
C THR A 110 10.87 -1.93 -10.48
N ASN A 111 11.44 -1.51 -9.37
CA ASN A 111 12.75 -1.94 -8.89
C ASN A 111 12.67 -2.32 -7.40
N SER A 112 13.79 -2.67 -6.78
CA SER A 112 13.84 -3.13 -5.38
C SER A 112 13.47 -2.06 -4.34
N SER A 113 13.27 -0.80 -4.74
CA SER A 113 12.75 0.25 -3.84
C SER A 113 11.23 0.34 -3.86
N CYS A 114 10.57 -0.18 -4.91
CA CYS A 114 9.13 -0.10 -5.07
C CYS A 114 8.39 -1.14 -4.21
N GLY A 115 7.27 -0.75 -3.62
CA GLY A 115 6.37 -1.59 -2.84
C GLY A 115 4.94 -1.58 -3.38
N ILE A 116 4.11 -2.42 -2.77
CA ILE A 116 2.66 -2.43 -2.92
C ILE A 116 2.08 -2.43 -1.52
N HIS A 117 1.17 -1.49 -1.23
CA HIS A 117 0.39 -1.46 0.00
C HIS A 117 -1.06 -1.80 -0.31
N ILE A 118 -1.64 -2.69 0.47
CA ILE A 118 -3.05 -3.07 0.36
C ILE A 118 -3.70 -2.77 1.70
N HIS A 119 -4.65 -1.83 1.67
CA HIS A 119 -5.43 -1.43 2.83
C HIS A 119 -6.75 -2.21 2.81
N LEU A 120 -7.05 -2.93 3.87
CA LEU A 120 -8.30 -3.67 4.01
C LEU A 120 -9.21 -2.95 5.02
N ASP A 121 -10.50 -2.93 4.74
CA ASP A 121 -11.48 -2.37 5.67
C ASP A 121 -11.51 -3.16 6.98
N GLY A 122 -11.21 -2.48 8.06
CA GLY A 122 -11.16 -3.04 9.41
C GLY A 122 -12.40 -2.79 10.27
N ALA A 123 -13.44 -2.12 9.73
CA ALA A 123 -14.57 -1.62 10.51
C ALA A 123 -15.34 -2.71 11.30
N GLU A 124 -15.38 -3.94 10.79
CA GLU A 124 -16.06 -5.06 11.43
C GLU A 124 -15.17 -5.88 12.40
N HIS A 125 -13.90 -5.52 12.50
CA HIS A 125 -13.01 -6.22 13.43
C HIS A 125 -13.31 -5.86 14.88
N THR A 126 -13.16 -6.85 15.73
CA THR A 126 -13.17 -6.71 17.19
C THR A 126 -11.75 -6.91 17.74
N PRO A 127 -11.44 -6.49 18.96
CA PRO A 127 -10.14 -6.77 19.57
C PRO A 127 -9.77 -8.26 19.56
N ARG A 128 -10.77 -9.12 19.73
CA ARG A 128 -10.60 -10.58 19.66
C ARG A 128 -10.25 -11.05 18.25
N SER A 129 -10.95 -10.55 17.24
CA SER A 129 -10.70 -10.94 15.85
C SER A 129 -9.33 -10.46 15.36
N ILE A 130 -8.89 -9.25 15.75
CA ILE A 130 -7.54 -8.75 15.45
C ILE A 130 -6.49 -9.64 16.10
N ARG A 131 -6.62 -10.00 17.37
CA ARG A 131 -5.71 -10.91 18.03
C ARG A 131 -5.62 -12.27 17.31
N ASN A 132 -6.78 -12.83 16.91
CA ASN A 132 -6.81 -14.09 16.17
C ASN A 132 -6.13 -13.93 14.79
N PHE A 133 -6.35 -12.83 14.11
CA PHE A 133 -5.74 -12.54 12.82
C PHE A 133 -4.21 -12.43 12.92
N VAL A 134 -3.70 -11.71 13.93
CA VAL A 134 -2.27 -11.63 14.24
C VAL A 134 -1.65 -13.03 14.45
N ASN A 135 -2.35 -13.92 15.18
CA ASN A 135 -1.91 -15.30 15.37
C ASN A 135 -1.88 -16.10 14.05
N ILE A 136 -2.89 -15.92 13.19
CA ILE A 136 -2.95 -16.61 11.89
C ILE A 136 -1.78 -16.15 11.01
N ILE A 137 -1.56 -14.83 10.93
CA ILE A 137 -0.47 -14.24 10.16
C ILE A 137 0.89 -14.76 10.65
N TYR A 138 1.11 -14.76 11.97
CA TYR A 138 2.34 -15.27 12.57
C TYR A 138 2.57 -16.74 12.25
N ALA A 139 1.56 -17.57 12.45
CA ALA A 139 1.63 -19.01 12.19
C ALA A 139 1.82 -19.34 10.70
N ARG A 140 1.59 -18.40 9.80
CA ARG A 140 1.68 -18.55 8.35
C ARG A 140 2.68 -17.58 7.70
N ASN A 141 3.58 -16.98 8.48
CA ASN A 141 4.59 -16.05 8.00
C ASN A 141 5.28 -16.51 6.70
N ASP A 142 5.79 -17.75 6.70
CA ASP A 142 6.53 -18.29 5.55
C ASP A 142 5.62 -18.50 4.32
N LEU A 143 4.37 -18.92 4.54
CA LEU A 143 3.39 -19.05 3.47
C LEU A 143 3.11 -17.71 2.82
N PHE A 144 2.87 -16.65 3.61
CA PHE A 144 2.64 -15.31 3.09
C PHE A 144 3.85 -14.76 2.36
N TYR A 145 5.05 -14.90 2.94
CA TYR A 145 6.29 -14.48 2.28
C TYR A 145 6.46 -15.12 0.91
N LYS A 146 6.23 -16.43 0.83
CA LYS A 146 6.34 -17.17 -0.41
C LYS A 146 5.23 -16.80 -1.40
N ALA A 147 3.99 -16.69 -0.94
CA ALA A 147 2.84 -16.35 -1.80
C ALA A 147 2.93 -14.94 -2.36
N LEU A 148 3.42 -13.97 -1.56
CA LEU A 148 3.60 -12.58 -1.97
C LEU A 148 4.91 -12.35 -2.73
N GLY A 149 5.78 -13.35 -2.84
CA GLY A 149 7.07 -13.23 -3.53
C GLY A 149 8.00 -12.19 -2.90
N ILE A 150 7.99 -12.05 -1.56
CA ILE A 150 8.81 -11.05 -0.86
C ILE A 150 10.27 -11.43 -0.99
N GLU A 151 11.02 -10.65 -1.77
CA GLU A 151 12.45 -10.86 -1.98
C GLU A 151 13.28 -10.50 -0.74
N ALA A 152 14.43 -11.17 -0.55
CA ALA A 152 15.31 -10.97 0.61
C ALA A 152 15.73 -9.51 0.80
N GLN A 153 15.98 -8.78 -0.29
CA GLN A 153 16.34 -7.36 -0.25
C GLN A 153 15.20 -6.44 0.23
N ARG A 154 13.95 -6.91 0.21
CA ARG A 154 12.78 -6.20 0.74
C ARG A 154 12.46 -6.58 2.19
N ALA A 155 13.09 -7.61 2.75
CA ALA A 155 12.78 -8.12 4.09
C ALA A 155 12.89 -7.06 5.19
N ARG A 156 13.73 -6.03 5.02
CA ARG A 156 13.82 -4.91 5.98
C ARG A 156 12.60 -3.99 6.00
N TYR A 157 11.83 -3.92 4.90
CA TYR A 157 10.61 -3.12 4.76
C TYR A 157 9.33 -3.96 4.84
N CYS A 158 9.48 -5.29 4.83
CA CYS A 158 8.40 -6.24 4.90
C CYS A 158 8.75 -7.31 5.93
N LYS A 159 9.09 -6.90 7.17
CA LYS A 159 9.44 -7.82 8.25
C LYS A 159 8.30 -8.82 8.51
N ARG A 160 8.65 -10.00 8.97
CA ARG A 160 7.67 -10.99 9.46
C ARG A 160 6.93 -10.46 10.69
N MET A 161 5.75 -11.00 10.94
CA MET A 161 5.03 -10.72 12.19
C MET A 161 5.92 -11.07 13.39
N ASP A 162 6.03 -10.16 14.34
CA ASP A 162 6.91 -10.29 15.50
C ASP A 162 6.34 -11.26 16.53
N GLU A 163 7.19 -12.19 17.02
CA GLU A 163 6.85 -13.14 18.08
C GLU A 163 6.52 -12.45 19.40
N HIS A 164 7.23 -11.38 19.75
CA HIS A 164 6.98 -10.63 20.97
C HIS A 164 5.57 -10.00 20.96
N LEU A 165 5.17 -9.39 19.85
CA LEU A 165 3.84 -8.84 19.66
C LEU A 165 2.77 -9.92 19.88
N VAL A 166 2.91 -11.07 19.21
CA VAL A 166 1.97 -12.19 19.30
C VAL A 166 1.86 -12.72 20.73
N THR A 167 2.99 -12.94 21.38
CA THR A 167 3.06 -13.44 22.77
C THR A 167 2.41 -12.45 23.73
N THR A 168 2.69 -11.16 23.58
CA THR A 168 2.10 -10.09 24.41
C THR A 168 0.60 -9.98 24.20
N MET A 169 0.12 -10.03 22.96
CA MET A 169 -1.31 -10.06 22.61
C MET A 169 -2.03 -11.26 23.25
N ASN A 170 -1.41 -12.45 23.19
CA ASN A 170 -2.00 -13.66 23.74
C ASN A 170 -2.03 -13.67 25.26
N ARG A 171 -1.03 -13.13 25.92
CA ARG A 171 -0.97 -13.00 27.38
C ARG A 171 -1.98 -11.95 27.88
N ALA A 172 -2.01 -10.79 27.23
CA ALA A 172 -2.85 -9.67 27.64
C ALA A 172 -4.33 -9.86 27.31
N LYS A 173 -4.67 -10.62 26.25
CA LYS A 173 -6.03 -10.87 25.75
C LYS A 173 -6.85 -9.58 25.67
N PRO A 174 -6.40 -8.57 24.90
CA PRO A 174 -7.03 -7.25 24.89
C PRO A 174 -8.51 -7.33 24.51
N THR A 175 -9.33 -6.55 25.21
CA THR A 175 -10.78 -6.43 24.99
C THR A 175 -11.18 -5.07 24.42
N THR A 176 -10.24 -4.15 24.28
CA THR A 176 -10.44 -2.80 23.71
C THR A 176 -9.38 -2.53 22.64
N PHE A 177 -9.73 -1.69 21.66
CA PHE A 177 -8.80 -1.22 20.64
C PHE A 177 -7.64 -0.43 21.24
N ALA A 178 -7.91 0.43 22.20
CA ALA A 178 -6.87 1.20 22.91
C ALA A 178 -5.81 0.28 23.57
N LYS A 179 -6.23 -0.90 24.05
CA LYS A 179 -5.27 -1.87 24.59
C LYS A 179 -4.48 -2.58 23.48
N ILE A 180 -5.10 -2.87 22.33
CA ILE A 180 -4.40 -3.38 21.15
C ILE A 180 -3.36 -2.36 20.68
N GLU A 181 -3.76 -1.10 20.51
CA GLU A 181 -2.89 0.00 20.11
C GLU A 181 -1.68 0.12 21.04
N SER A 182 -1.93 0.13 22.36
CA SER A 182 -0.86 0.18 23.38
C SER A 182 0.13 -0.98 23.28
N ILE A 183 -0.32 -2.18 22.91
CA ILE A 183 0.55 -3.35 22.71
C ILE A 183 1.29 -3.24 21.38
N TRP A 184 0.57 -2.84 20.31
CA TRP A 184 1.12 -2.75 18.96
C TRP A 184 2.26 -1.75 18.85
N TYR A 185 2.08 -0.61 19.48
CA TYR A 185 3.04 0.50 19.45
C TYR A 185 3.91 0.55 20.71
N GLU A 186 3.98 -0.52 21.52
CA GLU A 186 4.82 -0.64 22.72
C GLU A 186 4.65 0.54 23.71
N GLY A 187 3.42 1.06 23.81
CA GLY A 187 3.09 2.17 24.71
C GLY A 187 3.32 3.57 24.12
N TYR A 188 3.79 3.69 22.87
CA TYR A 188 3.75 4.96 22.16
C TYR A 188 2.31 5.47 22.07
N ARG A 189 2.10 6.69 22.54
CA ARG A 189 0.78 7.32 22.56
C ARG A 189 0.78 8.52 21.62
N GLY A 190 -0.07 8.46 20.60
CA GLY A 190 -0.32 9.56 19.68
C GLY A 190 -0.31 9.12 18.22
N SER A 191 -1.35 9.48 17.48
CA SER A 191 -1.53 9.08 16.07
C SER A 191 -0.35 9.49 15.17
N ARG A 192 0.31 10.59 15.48
CA ARG A 192 1.45 11.09 14.69
C ARG A 192 2.72 10.28 14.93
N GLU A 193 2.94 9.81 16.16
CA GLU A 193 4.11 8.99 16.53
C GLU A 193 3.92 7.54 16.08
N ALA A 194 2.69 7.01 16.17
CA ALA A 194 2.33 5.69 15.69
C ALA A 194 2.58 5.53 14.18
N HIS A 195 2.28 6.56 13.39
CA HIS A 195 2.52 6.57 11.93
C HIS A 195 3.99 6.35 11.56
N TYR A 196 4.94 6.78 12.42
CA TYR A 196 6.39 6.61 12.19
C TYR A 196 7.00 5.45 12.97
N HIS A 197 6.19 4.66 13.69
CA HIS A 197 6.67 3.51 14.45
C HIS A 197 7.22 2.42 13.52
N GLU A 198 8.22 1.65 14.00
CA GLU A 198 8.86 0.58 13.22
C GLU A 198 7.93 -0.55 12.79
N SER A 199 6.77 -0.71 13.44
CA SER A 199 5.75 -1.72 13.07
C SER A 199 5.25 -1.57 11.63
N ARG A 200 5.34 -0.37 11.04
CA ARG A 200 5.03 -0.12 9.62
C ARG A 200 5.91 -0.89 8.63
N TYR A 201 7.07 -1.37 9.07
CA TYR A 201 7.98 -2.16 8.24
C TYR A 201 7.71 -3.66 8.28
N HIS A 202 6.59 -4.09 8.83
CA HIS A 202 6.11 -5.47 8.72
C HIS A 202 5.25 -5.63 7.47
N PHE A 203 5.25 -6.83 6.86
CA PHE A 203 4.39 -7.09 5.69
C PHE A 203 2.90 -7.03 6.03
N PHE A 204 2.57 -7.12 7.31
CA PHE A 204 1.26 -6.85 7.87
C PHE A 204 1.40 -5.86 9.02
N TYR A 205 0.66 -4.76 8.97
CA TYR A 205 0.60 -3.78 10.05
C TYR A 205 -0.83 -3.22 10.19
N GLY A 206 -1.21 -2.81 11.39
CA GLY A 206 -2.58 -2.50 11.77
C GLY A 206 -2.93 -1.02 11.83
N GLU A 207 -2.24 -0.15 11.10
CA GLU A 207 -2.37 1.31 11.25
C GLU A 207 -3.79 1.82 11.05
N GLN A 208 -4.54 1.29 10.11
CA GLN A 208 -5.89 1.76 9.78
C GLN A 208 -7.02 1.04 10.55
N VAL A 209 -6.70 0.00 11.27
CA VAL A 209 -7.68 -0.71 12.12
C VAL A 209 -7.79 -0.06 13.49
N LEU A 210 -6.79 0.72 13.88
CA LEU A 210 -6.64 1.26 15.23
C LEU A 210 -6.93 2.77 15.32
N MET A 211 -7.13 3.45 14.18
CA MET A 211 -7.59 4.84 14.06
C MET A 211 -9.09 4.91 13.81
#